data_9e422c5a0f49a0d84022862608093d98
#
_entry.id   9e422c5a0f49a0d84022862608093d98
#
_cell.length_a   1.000
_cell.length_b   1.000
_cell.length_c   1.000
_cell.angle_alpha   90.00
_cell.angle_beta   90.00
_cell.angle_gamma   90.00
#
_symmetry.space_group_name_H-M   'P 1'
#
loop_
_entity.id
_entity.type
_entity.pdbx_description
1 polymer ?
#
loop_
_entity_poly.entity_id
_entity_poly.type
_entity_poly.pdbx_seq_one_letter_code
_entity_poly.pdbx_strand_id
1 'polypeptide(L)'
;MRNGKKDEAEKIKAEVQEINNKLEENETLENKYAEEIKIRMMKIPNIMHESVPIGKDDSENVEIEKFGEPVVPDYEIPFHGEILEALGGLDLDSARRVAGQGFYYLMGDVARLHSAVLTYARDFMINKGFTYCIPPYMIRSDVVTGVMSFEEMDAMMYKIEGEDLYLIGTSEHSMIGKFKGQILKKEDMPYTCLLYTSPSPRDMRR
;
A
#
# COMPACT_ATOMS: atom_id res chain seq x y z
N MET A 1 46.69 17.23 52.88
CA MET A 1 45.27 17.42 52.58
C MET A 1 44.91 17.64 51.09
N ARG A 2 45.87 17.92 50.18
CA ARG A 2 45.56 18.11 48.73
C ARG A 2 45.46 16.79 47.91
N ASN A 3 46.05 15.67 48.36
CA ASN A 3 46.06 14.39 47.59
C ASN A 3 44.75 13.62 47.71
N GLY A 4 44.06 13.61 48.86
CA GLY A 4 42.80 12.90 49.04
C GLY A 4 41.65 13.37 48.12
N LYS A 5 41.64 14.68 47.79
CA LYS A 5 40.64 15.21 46.85
C LYS A 5 40.91 14.86 45.36
N LYS A 6 42.14 14.57 45.00
CA LYS A 6 42.52 14.11 43.68
C LYS A 6 42.07 12.67 43.46
N ASP A 7 42.31 11.81 44.42
CA ASP A 7 41.94 10.39 44.35
C ASP A 7 40.41 10.20 44.35
N GLU A 8 39.69 11.05 45.07
CA GLU A 8 38.22 11.09 45.06
C GLU A 8 37.68 11.57 43.72
N ALA A 9 38.30 12.60 43.13
CA ALA A 9 37.94 13.11 41.82
C ALA A 9 38.20 12.08 40.68
N GLU A 10 39.27 11.32 40.78
CA GLU A 10 39.56 10.24 39.82
C GLU A 10 38.57 9.08 39.94
N LYS A 11 38.18 8.70 41.16
CA LYS A 11 37.11 7.71 41.35
C LYS A 11 35.76 8.16 40.75
N ILE A 12 35.37 9.39 41.04
CA ILE A 12 34.11 9.93 40.46
C ILE A 12 34.19 9.97 38.92
N LYS A 13 35.34 10.34 38.34
CA LYS A 13 35.52 10.30 36.89
C LYS A 13 35.39 8.88 36.33
N ALA A 14 35.98 7.89 37.01
CA ALA A 14 35.87 6.49 36.58
C ALA A 14 34.41 5.99 36.66
N GLU A 15 33.70 6.31 37.75
CA GLU A 15 32.28 5.99 37.90
C GLU A 15 31.41 6.66 36.82
N VAL A 16 31.64 7.95 36.53
CA VAL A 16 30.93 8.66 35.46
C VAL A 16 31.22 8.02 34.12
N GLN A 17 32.46 7.63 33.85
CA GLN A 17 32.80 6.96 32.59
C GLN A 17 32.11 5.59 32.49
N GLU A 18 32.05 4.82 33.56
CA GLU A 18 31.35 3.52 33.59
C GLU A 18 29.84 3.71 33.38
N ILE A 19 29.22 4.72 33.99
CA ILE A 19 27.82 5.05 33.80
C ILE A 19 27.56 5.45 32.35
N ASN A 20 28.40 6.32 31.77
CA ASN A 20 28.25 6.74 30.38
C ASN A 20 28.35 5.55 29.40
N ASN A 21 29.30 4.64 29.62
CA ASN A 21 29.41 3.44 28.81
C ASN A 21 28.16 2.55 28.93
N LYS A 22 27.61 2.38 30.14
CA LYS A 22 26.37 1.64 30.34
C LYS A 22 25.17 2.32 29.69
N LEU A 23 25.12 3.65 29.69
CA LEU A 23 24.07 4.42 29.01
C LEU A 23 24.12 4.19 27.50
N GLU A 24 25.31 4.28 26.92
CA GLU A 24 25.50 4.07 25.46
C GLU A 24 25.15 2.61 25.05
N GLU A 25 25.57 1.62 25.88
CA GLU A 25 25.16 0.24 25.65
C GLU A 25 23.64 0.05 25.75
N ASN A 26 23.00 0.65 26.75
CA ASN A 26 21.54 0.58 26.92
C ASN A 26 20.78 1.28 25.79
N GLU A 27 21.21 2.46 25.35
CA GLU A 27 20.62 3.14 24.19
C GLU A 27 20.73 2.29 22.91
N THR A 28 21.88 1.63 22.73
CA THR A 28 22.09 0.73 21.59
C THR A 28 21.15 -0.46 21.65
N LEU A 29 20.98 -1.07 22.82
CA LEU A 29 20.06 -2.19 23.04
C LEU A 29 18.59 -1.76 22.90
N GLU A 30 18.23 -0.60 23.42
CA GLU A 30 16.89 -0.04 23.30
C GLU A 30 16.50 0.16 21.83
N ASN A 31 17.37 0.80 21.05
CA ASN A 31 17.15 1.00 19.61
C ASN A 31 17.02 -0.33 18.86
N LYS A 32 17.88 -1.31 19.19
CA LYS A 32 17.80 -2.65 18.62
C LYS A 32 16.47 -3.33 18.92
N TYR A 33 16.05 -3.32 20.19
CA TYR A 33 14.78 -3.94 20.58
C TYR A 33 13.57 -3.20 20.02
N ALA A 34 13.61 -1.89 19.94
CA ALA A 34 12.55 -1.10 19.31
C ALA A 34 12.34 -1.48 17.83
N GLU A 35 13.44 -1.66 17.08
CA GLU A 35 13.36 -2.11 15.69
C GLU A 35 12.88 -3.56 15.57
N GLU A 36 13.37 -4.47 16.43
CA GLU A 36 12.87 -5.86 16.44
C GLU A 36 11.38 -5.94 16.78
N ILE A 37 10.90 -5.16 17.74
CA ILE A 37 9.48 -5.08 18.11
C ILE A 37 8.68 -4.59 16.92
N LYS A 38 9.12 -3.51 16.26
CA LYS A 38 8.45 -2.95 15.08
C LYS A 38 8.30 -4.01 13.97
N ILE A 39 9.39 -4.70 13.62
CA ILE A 39 9.38 -5.76 12.61
C ILE A 39 8.41 -6.89 12.97
N ARG A 40 8.37 -7.30 14.24
CA ARG A 40 7.44 -8.33 14.71
C ARG A 40 6.00 -7.87 14.70
N MET A 41 5.74 -6.63 15.15
CA MET A 41 4.39 -6.03 15.14
C MET A 41 3.81 -5.92 13.74
N MET A 42 4.65 -5.62 12.73
CA MET A 42 4.21 -5.56 11.32
C MET A 42 3.76 -6.92 10.75
N LYS A 43 4.15 -8.04 11.38
CA LYS A 43 3.76 -9.40 10.98
C LYS A 43 2.53 -9.94 11.71
N ILE A 44 2.06 -9.25 12.73
CA ILE A 44 0.88 -9.69 13.49
C ILE A 44 -0.36 -9.33 12.68
N PRO A 45 -1.21 -10.34 12.34
CA PRO A 45 -2.47 -10.09 11.63
C PRO A 45 -3.40 -9.20 12.45
N ASN A 46 -4.24 -8.45 11.75
CA ASN A 46 -5.27 -7.67 12.41
C ASN A 46 -6.34 -8.58 13.04
N ILE A 47 -7.04 -8.06 14.06
CA ILE A 47 -8.14 -8.78 14.69
C ILE A 47 -9.33 -8.79 13.73
N MET A 48 -9.82 -9.98 13.39
CA MET A 48 -11.01 -10.14 12.57
C MET A 48 -12.27 -9.81 13.39
N HIS A 49 -13.25 -9.21 12.72
CA HIS A 49 -14.57 -9.03 13.31
C HIS A 49 -15.25 -10.38 13.51
N GLU A 50 -16.04 -10.53 14.58
CA GLU A 50 -16.69 -11.79 14.96
C GLU A 50 -17.66 -12.34 13.90
N SER A 51 -18.18 -11.48 13.01
CA SER A 51 -19.07 -11.89 11.91
C SER A 51 -18.31 -12.52 10.72
N VAL A 52 -16.97 -12.47 10.70
CA VAL A 52 -16.18 -13.04 9.62
C VAL A 52 -16.03 -14.54 9.86
N PRO A 53 -16.48 -15.41 8.94
CA PRO A 53 -16.32 -16.86 9.08
C PRO A 53 -14.84 -17.23 9.02
N ILE A 54 -14.47 -18.27 9.78
CA ILE A 54 -13.13 -18.83 9.73
C ILE A 54 -13.07 -19.80 8.57
N GLY A 55 -12.14 -19.56 7.63
CA GLY A 55 -11.92 -20.38 6.46
C GLY A 55 -10.43 -20.42 6.07
N LYS A 56 -10.05 -21.36 5.20
CA LYS A 56 -8.67 -21.49 4.71
C LYS A 56 -8.35 -20.45 3.65
N ASP A 57 -9.30 -20.19 2.76
CA ASP A 57 -9.18 -19.30 1.63
C ASP A 57 -10.56 -18.79 1.17
N ASP A 58 -10.59 -18.08 0.06
CA ASP A 58 -11.79 -17.46 -0.50
C ASP A 58 -12.85 -18.46 -1.00
N SER A 59 -12.50 -19.73 -1.21
CA SER A 59 -13.47 -20.78 -1.56
C SER A 59 -14.46 -21.10 -0.42
N GLU A 60 -14.08 -20.77 0.81
CA GLU A 60 -14.91 -20.95 2.02
C GLU A 60 -15.68 -19.68 2.41
N ASN A 61 -15.68 -18.64 1.56
CA ASN A 61 -16.47 -17.44 1.79
C ASN A 61 -17.96 -17.75 1.79
N VAL A 62 -18.67 -17.17 2.76
CA VAL A 62 -20.12 -17.31 2.88
C VAL A 62 -20.81 -16.13 2.20
N GLU A 63 -21.70 -16.44 1.25
CA GLU A 63 -22.57 -15.42 0.63
C GLU A 63 -23.60 -14.94 1.66
N ILE A 64 -23.56 -13.65 2.00
CA ILE A 64 -24.45 -13.05 2.99
C ILE A 64 -25.65 -12.32 2.37
N GLU A 65 -25.52 -11.88 1.11
CA GLU A 65 -26.59 -11.16 0.44
C GLU A 65 -26.46 -11.33 -1.09
N LYS A 66 -27.60 -11.50 -1.74
CA LYS A 66 -27.75 -11.53 -3.20
C LYS A 66 -28.64 -10.40 -3.66
N PHE A 67 -28.21 -9.64 -4.65
CA PHE A 67 -29.01 -8.58 -5.24
C PHE A 67 -29.30 -8.87 -6.70
N GLY A 68 -30.58 -9.06 -7.02
CA GLY A 68 -31.05 -9.40 -8.35
C GLY A 68 -30.76 -10.84 -8.76
N GLU A 69 -31.27 -11.20 -9.93
CA GLU A 69 -31.02 -12.50 -10.55
C GLU A 69 -30.10 -12.33 -11.76
N PRO A 70 -29.04 -13.13 -11.90
CA PRO A 70 -28.17 -13.04 -13.08
C PRO A 70 -28.90 -13.51 -14.32
N VAL A 71 -28.82 -12.72 -15.37
CA VAL A 71 -29.28 -13.14 -16.71
C VAL A 71 -28.12 -13.87 -17.36
N VAL A 72 -28.20 -15.20 -17.41
CA VAL A 72 -27.21 -16.03 -18.07
C VAL A 72 -27.72 -16.29 -19.50
N PRO A 73 -27.03 -15.81 -20.55
CA PRO A 73 -27.43 -16.07 -21.92
C PRO A 73 -27.23 -17.56 -22.27
N ASP A 74 -27.96 -18.03 -23.28
CA ASP A 74 -27.89 -19.39 -23.78
C ASP A 74 -26.72 -19.64 -24.79
N TYR A 75 -25.86 -18.63 -24.94
CA TYR A 75 -24.65 -18.70 -25.76
C TYR A 75 -23.39 -18.47 -24.92
N GLU A 76 -22.28 -19.00 -25.38
CA GLU A 76 -20.98 -18.77 -24.76
C GLU A 76 -20.54 -17.32 -24.92
N ILE A 77 -20.24 -16.65 -23.80
CA ILE A 77 -19.69 -15.30 -23.81
C ILE A 77 -18.17 -15.42 -23.89
N PRO A 78 -17.52 -14.89 -24.95
CA PRO A 78 -16.07 -14.89 -25.05
C PRO A 78 -15.44 -14.07 -23.92
N PHE A 79 -14.20 -14.41 -23.56
CA PHE A 79 -13.44 -13.64 -22.60
C PHE A 79 -13.23 -12.20 -23.08
N HIS A 80 -13.30 -11.22 -22.17
CA HIS A 80 -13.24 -9.81 -22.55
C HIS A 80 -11.98 -9.44 -23.36
N GLY A 81 -10.82 -10.04 -23.05
CA GLY A 81 -9.58 -9.86 -23.81
C GLY A 81 -9.73 -10.28 -25.27
N GLU A 82 -10.35 -11.44 -25.54
CA GLU A 82 -10.61 -11.94 -26.89
C GLU A 82 -11.53 -11.00 -27.69
N ILE A 83 -12.55 -10.45 -27.02
CA ILE A 83 -13.44 -9.46 -27.65
C ILE A 83 -12.66 -8.20 -28.02
N LEU A 84 -11.80 -7.70 -27.12
CA LEU A 84 -11.04 -6.48 -27.37
C LEU A 84 -9.97 -6.69 -28.45
N GLU A 85 -9.35 -7.86 -28.53
CA GLU A 85 -8.44 -8.23 -29.60
C GLU A 85 -9.17 -8.33 -30.94
N ALA A 86 -10.32 -9.00 -30.98
CA ALA A 86 -11.14 -9.13 -32.20
C ALA A 86 -11.61 -7.76 -32.74
N LEU A 87 -11.81 -6.79 -31.84
CA LEU A 87 -12.12 -5.40 -32.21
C LEU A 87 -10.87 -4.57 -32.60
N GLY A 88 -9.67 -5.17 -32.58
CA GLY A 88 -8.42 -4.45 -32.86
C GLY A 88 -8.06 -3.40 -31.79
N GLY A 89 -8.66 -3.49 -30.62
CA GLY A 89 -8.51 -2.51 -29.54
C GLY A 89 -7.54 -2.91 -28.45
N LEU A 90 -6.97 -4.13 -28.51
CA LEU A 90 -6.01 -4.66 -27.55
C LEU A 90 -4.79 -5.24 -28.28
N ASP A 91 -3.57 -4.83 -27.89
CA ASP A 91 -2.32 -5.39 -28.43
C ASP A 91 -1.43 -5.86 -27.28
N LEU A 92 -1.48 -7.15 -26.99
CA LEU A 92 -0.67 -7.79 -25.97
C LEU A 92 0.74 -8.12 -26.47
N ASP A 93 0.89 -8.42 -27.75
CA ASP A 93 2.18 -8.82 -28.32
C ASP A 93 3.18 -7.66 -28.36
N SER A 94 2.73 -6.49 -28.76
CA SER A 94 3.58 -5.29 -28.70
C SER A 94 3.92 -4.91 -27.26
N ALA A 95 2.96 -4.98 -26.35
CA ALA A 95 3.18 -4.69 -24.93
C ALA A 95 4.22 -5.66 -24.33
N ARG A 96 4.13 -6.95 -24.66
CA ARG A 96 5.09 -7.97 -24.21
C ARG A 96 6.50 -7.68 -24.70
N ARG A 97 6.67 -7.20 -25.93
CA ARG A 97 7.99 -6.82 -26.50
C ARG A 97 8.58 -5.58 -25.81
N VAL A 98 7.73 -4.66 -25.35
CA VAL A 98 8.18 -3.37 -24.77
C VAL A 98 8.40 -3.47 -23.27
N ALA A 99 7.49 -4.10 -22.55
CA ALA A 99 7.45 -4.03 -21.08
C ALA A 99 7.37 -5.41 -20.39
N GLY A 100 7.25 -6.50 -21.17
CA GLY A 100 7.11 -7.83 -20.63
C GLY A 100 5.65 -8.27 -20.44
N GLN A 101 5.48 -9.40 -19.77
CA GLN A 101 4.16 -9.99 -19.55
C GLN A 101 3.38 -9.16 -18.51
N GLY A 102 2.06 -9.07 -18.69
CA GLY A 102 1.17 -8.35 -17.78
C GLY A 102 0.87 -6.90 -18.20
N PHE A 103 1.51 -6.42 -19.29
CA PHE A 103 1.23 -5.10 -19.87
C PHE A 103 0.35 -5.22 -21.11
N TYR A 104 -0.30 -4.13 -21.48
CA TYR A 104 -1.19 -4.07 -22.64
C TYR A 104 -1.19 -2.69 -23.28
N TYR A 105 -1.49 -2.63 -24.58
CA TYR A 105 -1.91 -1.41 -25.25
C TYR A 105 -3.40 -1.46 -25.51
N LEU A 106 -4.11 -0.39 -25.15
CA LEU A 106 -5.46 -0.15 -25.64
C LEU A 106 -5.39 0.82 -26.81
N MET A 107 -6.13 0.54 -27.86
CA MET A 107 -6.06 1.31 -29.10
C MET A 107 -7.47 1.68 -29.64
N GLY A 108 -7.48 2.70 -30.50
CA GLY A 108 -8.68 3.13 -31.21
C GLY A 108 -9.88 3.43 -30.31
N ASP A 109 -11.03 2.91 -30.67
CA ASP A 109 -12.27 3.17 -29.95
C ASP A 109 -12.33 2.47 -28.59
N VAL A 110 -11.59 1.36 -28.37
CA VAL A 110 -11.45 0.72 -27.06
C VAL A 110 -10.74 1.66 -26.08
N ALA A 111 -9.65 2.30 -26.50
CA ALA A 111 -8.94 3.29 -25.68
C ALA A 111 -9.82 4.51 -25.37
N ARG A 112 -10.63 4.96 -26.35
CA ARG A 112 -11.59 6.05 -26.14
C ARG A 112 -12.68 5.66 -25.15
N LEU A 113 -13.24 4.45 -25.28
CA LEU A 113 -14.24 3.93 -24.35
C LEU A 113 -13.68 3.82 -22.92
N HIS A 114 -12.48 3.31 -22.77
CA HIS A 114 -11.79 3.25 -21.47
C HIS A 114 -11.69 4.66 -20.83
N SER A 115 -11.23 5.64 -21.60
CA SER A 115 -11.15 7.04 -21.12
C SER A 115 -12.53 7.62 -20.79
N ALA A 116 -13.54 7.30 -21.57
CA ALA A 116 -14.91 7.75 -21.32
C ALA A 116 -15.49 7.18 -20.02
N VAL A 117 -15.27 5.89 -19.75
CA VAL A 117 -15.69 5.24 -18.50
C VAL A 117 -15.01 5.88 -17.29
N LEU A 118 -13.69 6.12 -17.37
CA LEU A 118 -12.96 6.81 -16.29
C LEU A 118 -13.47 8.24 -16.07
N THR A 119 -13.75 8.97 -17.15
CA THR A 119 -14.31 10.31 -17.07
C THR A 119 -15.70 10.32 -16.44
N TYR A 120 -16.55 9.40 -16.86
CA TYR A 120 -17.88 9.24 -16.28
C TYR A 120 -17.82 8.93 -14.77
N ALA A 121 -16.99 7.97 -14.36
CA ALA A 121 -16.82 7.61 -12.96
C ALA A 121 -16.32 8.79 -12.13
N ARG A 122 -15.33 9.54 -12.64
CA ARG A 122 -14.82 10.74 -12.00
C ARG A 122 -15.91 11.77 -11.78
N ASP A 123 -16.62 12.14 -12.83
CA ASP A 123 -17.64 13.19 -12.77
C ASP A 123 -18.83 12.77 -11.90
N PHE A 124 -19.22 11.50 -11.97
CA PHE A 124 -20.25 10.92 -11.09
C PHE A 124 -19.88 11.04 -9.61
N MET A 125 -18.63 10.69 -9.25
CA MET A 125 -18.18 10.76 -7.85
C MET A 125 -18.01 12.21 -7.37
N ILE A 126 -17.53 13.11 -8.22
CA ILE A 126 -17.47 14.56 -7.91
C ILE A 126 -18.88 15.08 -7.60
N ASN A 127 -19.86 14.72 -8.42
CA ASN A 127 -21.27 15.10 -8.20
C ASN A 127 -21.87 14.51 -6.91
N LYS A 128 -21.28 13.45 -6.38
CA LYS A 128 -21.61 12.87 -5.07
C LYS A 128 -20.89 13.57 -3.90
N GLY A 129 -20.11 14.61 -4.17
CA GLY A 129 -19.39 15.37 -3.14
C GLY A 129 -17.98 14.85 -2.81
N PHE A 130 -17.45 13.92 -3.60
CA PHE A 130 -16.07 13.46 -3.43
C PHE A 130 -15.07 14.50 -3.95
N THR A 131 -13.98 14.69 -3.23
CA THR A 131 -12.86 15.50 -3.68
C THR A 131 -12.00 14.70 -4.64
N TYR A 132 -11.90 15.16 -5.89
CA TYR A 132 -11.00 14.53 -6.86
C TYR A 132 -9.54 14.85 -6.52
N CYS A 133 -8.70 13.83 -6.48
CA CYS A 133 -7.29 13.93 -6.16
C CYS A 133 -6.43 13.13 -7.14
N ILE A 134 -5.34 13.73 -7.59
CA ILE A 134 -4.29 13.05 -8.35
C ILE A 134 -3.10 12.91 -7.41
N PRO A 135 -2.83 11.71 -6.89
CA PRO A 135 -1.75 11.48 -5.96
C PRO A 135 -0.40 11.35 -6.67
N PRO A 136 0.73 11.45 -5.94
CA PRO A 136 2.02 11.04 -6.44
C PRO A 136 2.02 9.55 -6.83
N TYR A 137 2.60 9.23 -7.98
CA TYR A 137 2.73 7.84 -8.46
C TYR A 137 3.93 7.10 -7.88
N MET A 138 4.80 7.81 -7.16
CA MET A 138 5.94 7.25 -6.44
C MET A 138 5.89 7.71 -5.00
N ILE A 139 6.17 6.80 -4.07
CA ILE A 139 6.14 7.01 -2.63
C ILE A 139 7.36 6.41 -1.95
N ARG A 140 7.69 6.89 -0.76
CA ARG A 140 8.83 6.41 0.03
C ARG A 140 8.51 5.10 0.77
N SER A 141 9.54 4.35 1.10
CA SER A 141 9.45 3.08 1.83
C SER A 141 8.67 3.19 3.14
N ASP A 142 8.84 4.29 3.86
CA ASP A 142 8.19 4.53 5.15
C ASP A 142 6.68 4.80 5.04
N VAL A 143 6.20 5.20 3.85
CA VAL A 143 4.77 5.27 3.53
C VAL A 143 4.25 3.89 3.17
N VAL A 144 5.00 3.14 2.35
CA VAL A 144 4.62 1.78 1.93
C VAL A 144 4.48 0.86 3.14
N THR A 145 5.46 0.87 4.03
CA THR A 145 5.46 0.02 5.23
C THR A 145 4.40 0.41 6.27
N GLY A 146 3.73 1.55 6.08
CA GLY A 146 2.54 1.92 6.86
C GLY A 146 1.26 1.17 6.45
N VAL A 147 1.24 0.52 5.27
CA VAL A 147 0.06 -0.14 4.69
C VAL A 147 0.29 -1.60 4.33
N MET A 148 1.54 -2.04 4.18
CA MET A 148 1.90 -3.43 3.90
C MET A 148 3.22 -3.81 4.56
N SER A 149 3.47 -5.10 4.68
CA SER A 149 4.74 -5.60 5.20
C SER A 149 5.89 -5.31 4.24
N PHE A 150 7.12 -5.32 4.78
CA PHE A 150 8.32 -5.10 3.95
C PHE A 150 8.52 -6.23 2.92
N GLU A 151 8.15 -7.46 3.27
CA GLU A 151 8.24 -8.63 2.39
C GLU A 151 7.27 -8.51 1.21
N GLU A 152 6.02 -8.07 1.47
CA GLU A 152 5.04 -7.81 0.42
C GLU A 152 5.45 -6.64 -0.48
N MET A 153 6.00 -5.57 0.09
CA MET A 153 6.50 -4.42 -0.65
C MET A 153 7.57 -4.84 -1.67
N ASP A 154 8.56 -5.61 -1.24
CA ASP A 154 9.68 -6.03 -2.08
C ASP A 154 9.23 -7.00 -3.18
N ALA A 155 8.22 -7.84 -2.90
CA ALA A 155 7.68 -8.81 -3.85
C ALA A 155 6.70 -8.21 -4.88
N MET A 156 5.99 -7.12 -4.53
CA MET A 156 4.84 -6.62 -5.29
C MET A 156 5.04 -5.25 -5.91
N MET A 157 6.04 -4.47 -5.49
CA MET A 157 6.24 -3.10 -5.93
C MET A 157 7.53 -2.91 -6.71
N TYR A 158 7.47 -2.08 -7.74
CA TYR A 158 8.67 -1.66 -8.47
C TYR A 158 9.42 -0.60 -7.66
N LYS A 159 10.68 -0.87 -7.36
CA LYS A 159 11.60 0.07 -6.72
C LYS A 159 12.42 0.83 -7.76
N ILE A 160 12.63 2.10 -7.53
CA ILE A 160 13.57 2.91 -8.32
C ILE A 160 14.97 2.65 -7.79
N GLU A 161 15.86 2.21 -8.66
CA GLU A 161 17.26 1.94 -8.30
C GLU A 161 17.99 3.21 -7.88
N GLY A 162 18.72 3.14 -6.77
CA GLY A 162 19.47 4.26 -6.22
C GLY A 162 18.66 5.28 -5.43
N GLU A 163 17.34 5.09 -5.31
CA GLU A 163 16.44 6.00 -4.60
C GLU A 163 15.52 5.27 -3.61
N ASP A 164 15.07 5.98 -2.58
CA ASP A 164 14.01 5.49 -1.68
C ASP A 164 12.63 5.83 -2.26
N LEU A 165 12.36 5.32 -3.47
CA LEU A 165 11.09 5.52 -4.17
C LEU A 165 10.58 4.22 -4.75
N TYR A 166 9.27 4.03 -4.63
CA TYR A 166 8.52 2.86 -5.12
C TYR A 166 7.34 3.35 -5.96
N LEU A 167 7.07 2.69 -7.09
CA LEU A 167 5.83 2.92 -7.82
C LEU A 167 4.64 2.44 -6.99
N ILE A 168 3.59 3.23 -6.92
CA ILE A 168 2.38 2.85 -6.18
C ILE A 168 1.69 1.66 -6.87
N GLY A 169 1.28 0.66 -6.08
CA GLY A 169 0.39 -0.41 -6.55
C GLY A 169 -1.08 0.02 -6.56
N THR A 170 -1.42 0.92 -5.65
CA THR A 170 -2.77 1.50 -5.51
C THR A 170 -2.64 2.94 -4.99
N SER A 171 -3.58 3.78 -5.37
CA SER A 171 -3.66 5.16 -4.90
C SER A 171 -3.94 5.29 -3.39
N GLU A 172 -4.46 4.25 -2.76
CA GLU A 172 -4.65 4.16 -1.31
C GLU A 172 -3.36 4.46 -0.55
N HIS A 173 -2.23 3.88 -0.98
CA HIS A 173 -0.93 4.10 -0.35
C HIS A 173 -0.55 5.58 -0.29
N SER A 174 -0.71 6.30 -1.40
CA SER A 174 -0.42 7.72 -1.48
C SER A 174 -1.34 8.55 -0.58
N MET A 175 -2.62 8.14 -0.47
CA MET A 175 -3.58 8.87 0.36
C MET A 175 -3.35 8.67 1.84
N ILE A 176 -3.00 7.46 2.28
CA ILE A 176 -2.59 7.21 3.66
C ILE A 176 -1.32 8.01 3.97
N GLY A 177 -0.36 8.02 3.05
CA GLY A 177 0.85 8.82 3.16
C GLY A 177 0.60 10.32 3.28
N LYS A 178 -0.45 10.85 2.63
CA LYS A 178 -0.86 12.26 2.74
C LYS A 178 -1.16 12.68 4.17
N PHE A 179 -1.72 11.78 4.97
CA PHE A 179 -2.12 12.06 6.36
C PHE A 179 -1.10 11.57 7.39
N LYS A 180 0.02 11.00 6.94
CA LYS A 180 1.08 10.55 7.83
C LYS A 180 1.58 11.67 8.75
N GLY A 181 1.67 11.39 10.05
CA GLY A 181 2.12 12.34 11.05
C GLY A 181 1.18 13.52 11.32
N GLN A 182 -0.07 13.45 10.86
CA GLN A 182 -1.08 14.48 11.08
C GLN A 182 -2.16 14.02 12.06
N ILE A 183 -2.65 14.93 12.86
CA ILE A 183 -3.86 14.74 13.68
C ILE A 183 -5.01 15.43 12.93
N LEU A 184 -5.92 14.60 12.41
CA LEU A 184 -7.08 15.11 11.66
C LEU A 184 -8.16 15.60 12.63
N LYS A 185 -8.86 16.66 12.25
CA LYS A 185 -10.00 17.16 13.02
C LYS A 185 -11.23 16.30 12.77
N LYS A 186 -12.05 16.12 13.80
CA LYS A 186 -13.27 15.30 13.71
C LYS A 186 -14.27 15.90 12.70
N GLU A 187 -14.29 17.23 12.58
CA GLU A 187 -15.18 17.96 11.67
C GLU A 187 -14.85 17.70 10.19
N ASP A 188 -13.59 17.32 9.88
CA ASP A 188 -13.15 17.02 8.52
C ASP A 188 -13.46 15.58 8.09
N MET A 189 -14.04 14.77 8.97
CA MET A 189 -14.34 13.36 8.73
C MET A 189 -15.82 13.14 8.35
N PRO A 190 -16.14 12.20 7.46
CA PRO A 190 -15.24 11.33 6.71
C PRO A 190 -14.54 12.06 5.56
N TYR A 191 -13.28 11.72 5.30
CA TYR A 191 -12.54 12.23 4.14
C TYR A 191 -12.91 11.40 2.91
N THR A 192 -13.76 11.95 2.05
CA THR A 192 -14.17 11.28 0.81
C THR A 192 -13.32 11.80 -0.34
N CYS A 193 -12.46 10.93 -0.87
CA CYS A 193 -11.54 11.28 -1.95
C CYS A 193 -11.65 10.25 -3.08
N LEU A 194 -11.80 10.73 -4.32
CA LEU A 194 -11.73 9.91 -5.51
C LEU A 194 -10.29 9.91 -6.04
N LEU A 195 -9.75 8.74 -6.24
CA LEU A 195 -8.41 8.51 -6.75
C LEU A 195 -8.48 7.94 -8.17
N TYR A 196 -7.60 8.43 -9.04
CA TYR A 196 -7.63 8.10 -10.47
C TYR A 196 -7.22 6.67 -10.79
N THR A 197 -6.46 6.01 -9.90
CA THR A 197 -5.96 4.66 -10.15
C THR A 197 -6.29 3.73 -8.99
N SER A 198 -7.18 2.79 -9.24
CA SER A 198 -7.31 1.62 -8.39
C SER A 198 -7.71 0.43 -9.25
N PRO A 199 -6.78 -0.39 -9.72
CA PRO A 199 -7.13 -1.76 -9.97
C PRO A 199 -7.54 -2.34 -8.62
N SER A 200 -8.75 -2.87 -8.54
CA SER A 200 -9.16 -3.61 -7.36
C SER A 200 -8.11 -4.69 -7.06
N PRO A 201 -7.70 -4.93 -5.81
CA PRO A 201 -6.80 -6.03 -5.47
C PRO A 201 -7.31 -7.39 -5.94
N ARG A 202 -8.61 -7.52 -6.23
CA ARG A 202 -9.23 -8.71 -6.81
C ARG A 202 -8.85 -8.90 -8.28
N ASP A 203 -8.56 -7.84 -9.00
CA ASP A 203 -8.20 -7.90 -10.42
C ASP A 203 -6.72 -8.25 -10.63
N MET A 204 -5.89 -8.16 -9.60
CA MET A 204 -4.46 -8.51 -9.64
C MET A 204 -4.17 -10.01 -9.42
N ARG A 205 -5.17 -10.82 -9.13
CA ARG A 205 -5.04 -12.26 -8.84
C ARG A 205 -5.50 -13.19 -9.95
N ARG A 206 -5.58 -12.71 -11.17
CA ARG A 206 -5.91 -13.56 -12.33
C ARG A 206 -4.80 -13.62 -13.34
#